data_3de3a673851c60fb72f39f4c140b8388
#
_entry.id   3de3a673851c60fb72f39f4c140b8388
#
_cell.length_a   1.000
_cell.length_b   1.000
_cell.length_c   1.000
_cell.angle_alpha   90.00
_cell.angle_beta   90.00
_cell.angle_gamma   90.00
#
_symmetry.space_group_name_H-M   'P 1'
#
loop_
_entity.id
_entity.type
_entity.pdbx_description
1 polymer ?
#
loop_
_entity_poly.entity_id
_entity_poly.type
_entity_poly.pdbx_seq_one_letter_code
_entity_poly.pdbx_strand_id
1 'polypeptide(L)'
;MNNVAWAVGGTKVYKHTECRNINSISIEMCCSGNSIVSEKTINNTAHLCAELCKYIGITADTVDTFVLRHYDVWDKQCPAQWATENSAGWTAFKEKVKAILRNEEGLTVSQYEELIEKIKELDNKKADKSEMIYDCIDHNMPEWAHKPVQWCLDNGIVSGTDDAHLNLNNTKLWVCVVLYRAVKFVAGLMKIKI
;
A
#
# COMPACT_ATOMS: atom_id res chain seq x y z
N MET A 1 13.03 16.10 13.63
CA MET A 1 11.66 16.54 13.98
C MET A 1 10.82 15.29 14.16
N ASN A 2 10.26 15.06 15.34
CA ASN A 2 9.31 13.98 15.55
C ASN A 2 7.97 14.40 14.95
N ASN A 3 7.60 13.85 13.81
CA ASN A 3 6.30 14.08 13.21
C ASN A 3 5.24 13.30 13.98
N VAL A 4 4.34 13.99 14.64
CA VAL A 4 3.21 13.40 15.36
C VAL A 4 2.06 13.18 14.37
N ALA A 5 1.54 11.95 14.30
CA ALA A 5 0.34 11.67 13.50
C ALA A 5 -0.91 12.28 14.17
N TRP A 6 -1.71 12.98 13.38
CA TRP A 6 -2.97 13.60 13.85
C TRP A 6 -4.14 12.62 13.71
N ALA A 7 -4.12 11.55 14.48
CA ALA A 7 -5.10 10.47 14.39
C ALA A 7 -6.21 10.55 15.45
N VAL A 8 -5.92 11.11 16.62
CA VAL A 8 -6.90 11.28 17.71
C VAL A 8 -6.93 12.73 18.16
N GLY A 9 -8.12 13.31 18.25
CA GLY A 9 -8.31 14.68 18.70
C GLY A 9 -9.13 15.51 17.69
N GLY A 10 -9.37 16.76 18.05
CA GLY A 10 -10.19 17.71 17.29
C GLY A 10 -10.57 18.93 18.14
N THR A 11 -11.74 19.49 17.90
CA THR A 11 -12.22 20.69 18.59
C THR A 11 -12.95 20.41 19.91
N LYS A 12 -13.25 19.14 20.22
CA LYS A 12 -13.94 18.73 21.44
C LYS A 12 -12.96 18.42 22.57
N VAL A 13 -13.46 18.26 23.78
CA VAL A 13 -12.69 17.83 24.93
C VAL A 13 -12.37 16.34 24.82
N TYR A 14 -11.18 15.94 25.19
CA TYR A 14 -10.79 14.53 25.28
C TYR A 14 -11.63 13.81 26.34
N LYS A 15 -12.12 12.64 25.98
CA LYS A 15 -12.79 11.71 26.89
C LYS A 15 -11.77 10.95 27.75
N HIS A 16 -10.65 10.55 27.15
CA HIS A 16 -9.54 9.90 27.86
C HIS A 16 -8.61 10.92 28.52
N THR A 17 -8.18 10.63 29.75
CA THR A 17 -7.38 11.57 30.56
C THR A 17 -5.96 11.77 30.01
N GLU A 18 -5.35 10.74 29.44
CA GLU A 18 -3.91 10.73 29.09
C GLU A 18 -3.62 10.52 27.61
N CYS A 19 -4.41 9.71 26.88
CA CYS A 19 -4.12 9.38 25.48
C CYS A 19 -4.20 10.62 24.58
N ARG A 20 -3.13 10.86 23.83
CA ARG A 20 -2.96 11.99 22.88
C ARG A 20 -2.18 11.52 21.65
N ASN A 21 -2.19 12.31 20.59
CA ASN A 21 -1.41 12.03 19.37
C ASN A 21 0.10 11.88 19.66
N ILE A 22 0.62 12.57 20.66
CA ILE A 22 2.05 12.56 20.99
C ILE A 22 2.51 11.28 21.71
N ASN A 23 1.59 10.55 22.34
CA ASN A 23 1.89 9.37 23.15
C ASN A 23 1.10 8.13 22.73
N SER A 24 0.64 8.08 21.49
CA SER A 24 -0.11 6.94 20.95
C SER A 24 0.35 6.56 19.54
N ILE A 25 0.12 5.31 19.20
CA ILE A 25 0.23 4.77 17.83
C ILE A 25 -1.18 4.48 17.35
N SER A 26 -1.53 4.93 16.16
CA SER A 26 -2.86 4.69 15.58
C SER A 26 -2.81 3.64 14.48
N ILE A 27 -3.79 2.75 14.50
CA ILE A 27 -4.00 1.73 13.47
C ILE A 27 -5.30 2.04 12.74
N GLU A 28 -5.22 2.20 11.42
CA GLU A 28 -6.37 2.39 10.55
C GLU A 28 -6.75 1.07 9.87
N MET A 29 -8.02 0.68 9.98
CA MET A 29 -8.55 -0.54 9.37
C MET A 29 -9.25 -0.21 8.05
N CYS A 30 -8.83 -0.82 6.96
CA CYS A 30 -9.53 -0.71 5.69
C CYS A 30 -10.91 -1.39 5.77
N CYS A 31 -11.94 -0.71 5.28
CA CYS A 31 -13.28 -1.25 5.14
C CYS A 31 -13.73 -1.23 3.67
N SER A 32 -14.63 -2.11 3.30
CA SER A 32 -15.38 -2.04 2.04
C SER A 32 -16.47 -0.96 2.12
N GLY A 33 -17.05 -0.57 0.99
CA GLY A 33 -17.93 0.61 0.84
C GLY A 33 -19.13 0.75 1.77
N ASN A 34 -19.41 -0.22 2.65
CA ASN A 34 -20.46 -0.18 3.67
C ASN A 34 -19.95 0.16 5.08
N SER A 35 -18.71 0.58 5.21
CA SER A 35 -18.03 0.89 6.49
C SER A 35 -17.89 -0.31 7.44
N ILE A 36 -18.11 -1.54 6.96
CA ILE A 36 -17.92 -2.77 7.74
C ILE A 36 -16.51 -3.30 7.47
N VAL A 37 -15.76 -3.53 8.53
CA VAL A 37 -14.42 -4.15 8.45
C VAL A 37 -14.56 -5.66 8.36
N SER A 38 -13.91 -6.28 7.38
CA SER A 38 -13.94 -7.73 7.20
C SER A 38 -13.25 -8.48 8.36
N GLU A 39 -13.66 -9.71 8.59
CA GLU A 39 -13.03 -10.56 9.62
C GLU A 39 -11.53 -10.77 9.37
N LYS A 40 -11.14 -10.90 8.09
CA LYS A 40 -9.73 -10.98 7.69
C LYS A 40 -8.95 -9.73 8.11
N THR A 41 -9.52 -8.55 7.88
CA THR A 41 -8.90 -7.28 8.30
C THR A 41 -8.81 -7.20 9.83
N ILE A 42 -9.87 -7.60 10.55
CA ILE A 42 -9.88 -7.63 12.02
C ILE A 42 -8.77 -8.56 12.55
N ASN A 43 -8.63 -9.75 11.99
CA ASN A 43 -7.60 -10.69 12.40
C ASN A 43 -6.18 -10.16 12.14
N ASN A 44 -5.92 -9.62 10.95
CA ASN A 44 -4.63 -9.01 10.62
C ASN A 44 -4.33 -7.81 11.54
N THR A 45 -5.34 -7.02 11.86
CA THR A 45 -5.19 -5.87 12.79
C THR A 45 -4.89 -6.35 14.20
N ALA A 46 -5.48 -7.45 14.65
CA ALA A 46 -5.17 -8.02 15.98
C ALA A 46 -3.71 -8.49 16.07
N HIS A 47 -3.18 -9.13 15.01
CA HIS A 47 -1.76 -9.49 14.94
C HIS A 47 -0.85 -8.27 14.94
N LEU A 48 -1.12 -7.26 14.09
CA LEU A 48 -0.36 -6.00 14.07
C LEU A 48 -0.39 -5.30 15.44
N CYS A 49 -1.57 -5.23 16.06
CA CYS A 49 -1.74 -4.63 17.38
C CYS A 49 -0.90 -5.37 18.43
N ALA A 50 -0.91 -6.70 18.43
CA ALA A 50 -0.11 -7.49 19.34
C ALA A 50 1.40 -7.28 19.16
N GLU A 51 1.88 -7.20 17.90
CA GLU A 51 3.30 -6.90 17.62
C GLU A 51 3.70 -5.51 18.10
N LEU A 52 2.85 -4.49 17.88
CA LEU A 52 3.09 -3.15 18.42
C LEU A 52 3.08 -3.14 19.94
N CYS A 53 2.16 -3.89 20.58
CA CYS A 53 2.12 -4.05 22.03
C CYS A 53 3.44 -4.64 22.55
N LYS A 54 3.95 -5.70 21.95
CA LYS A 54 5.26 -6.29 22.30
C LYS A 54 6.38 -5.25 22.17
N TYR A 55 6.40 -4.51 21.06
CA TYR A 55 7.43 -3.50 20.81
C TYR A 55 7.49 -2.40 21.86
N ILE A 56 6.33 -1.99 22.41
CA ILE A 56 6.24 -0.90 23.41
C ILE A 56 6.04 -1.41 24.84
N GLY A 57 6.11 -2.72 25.06
CA GLY A 57 6.04 -3.32 26.40
C GLY A 57 4.63 -3.46 26.99
N ILE A 58 3.58 -3.44 26.17
CA ILE A 58 2.20 -3.76 26.61
C ILE A 58 2.05 -5.29 26.64
N THR A 59 1.63 -5.81 27.78
CA THR A 59 1.40 -7.24 28.00
C THR A 59 -0.08 -7.60 27.88
N ALA A 60 -0.41 -8.88 27.79
CA ALA A 60 -1.80 -9.33 27.76
C ALA A 60 -2.64 -8.80 28.92
N ASP A 61 -2.04 -8.61 30.09
CA ASP A 61 -2.75 -8.11 31.29
C ASP A 61 -3.02 -6.60 31.23
N THR A 62 -2.29 -5.87 30.42
CA THR A 62 -2.41 -4.41 30.27
C THR A 62 -3.11 -3.97 28.98
N VAL A 63 -3.49 -4.90 28.10
CA VAL A 63 -4.23 -4.61 26.85
C VAL A 63 -5.49 -3.77 27.10
N ASP A 64 -6.25 -4.07 28.15
CA ASP A 64 -7.49 -3.35 28.43
C ASP A 64 -7.28 -1.87 28.74
N THR A 65 -6.13 -1.54 29.30
CA THR A 65 -5.76 -0.15 29.66
C THR A 65 -5.20 0.62 28.47
N PHE A 66 -4.39 -0.02 27.63
CA PHE A 66 -3.58 0.69 26.62
C PHE A 66 -4.05 0.52 25.19
N VAL A 67 -4.88 -0.51 24.89
CA VAL A 67 -5.47 -0.67 23.56
C VAL A 67 -6.85 -0.03 23.56
N LEU A 68 -6.95 1.12 22.90
CA LEU A 68 -8.09 2.02 22.95
C LEU A 68 -8.68 2.23 21.55
N ARG A 69 -9.97 2.51 21.48
CA ARG A 69 -10.64 2.98 20.27
C ARG A 69 -10.57 4.52 20.22
N HIS A 70 -10.71 5.08 19.05
CA HIS A 70 -10.93 6.52 18.92
C HIS A 70 -12.16 6.98 19.72
N TYR A 71 -13.20 6.12 19.78
CA TYR A 71 -14.37 6.31 20.63
C TYR A 71 -14.02 6.48 22.11
N ASP A 72 -13.05 5.73 22.63
CA ASP A 72 -12.63 5.82 24.04
C ASP A 72 -11.83 7.09 24.33
N VAL A 73 -11.12 7.59 23.32
CA VAL A 73 -10.24 8.77 23.47
C VAL A 73 -10.98 10.07 23.23
N TRP A 74 -11.89 10.11 22.23
CA TRP A 74 -12.48 11.34 21.73
C TRP A 74 -14.01 11.32 21.60
N ASP A 75 -14.67 10.26 21.96
CA ASP A 75 -16.11 10.03 21.76
C ASP A 75 -16.54 10.13 20.28
N LYS A 76 -15.65 9.78 19.35
CA LYS A 76 -15.93 9.68 17.94
C LYS A 76 -16.47 8.30 17.62
N GLN A 77 -17.45 8.21 16.71
CA GLN A 77 -18.01 6.93 16.25
C GLN A 77 -16.98 6.17 15.38
N CYS A 78 -15.87 5.77 16.01
CA CYS A 78 -14.74 5.12 15.35
C CYS A 78 -14.04 4.10 16.27
N PRO A 79 -13.88 2.85 15.84
CA PRO A 79 -14.44 2.27 14.61
C PRO A 79 -15.97 2.14 14.73
N ALA A 80 -16.69 2.50 13.67
CA ALA A 80 -18.15 2.63 13.72
C ALA A 80 -18.88 1.38 14.22
N GLN A 81 -18.42 0.20 13.82
CA GLN A 81 -19.00 -1.09 14.22
C GLN A 81 -18.83 -1.42 15.72
N TRP A 82 -17.95 -0.72 16.42
CA TRP A 82 -17.63 -0.96 17.83
C TRP A 82 -17.78 0.29 18.72
N ALA A 83 -18.31 1.36 18.20
CA ALA A 83 -18.39 2.65 18.91
C ALA A 83 -19.59 2.73 19.87
N THR A 84 -19.71 1.75 20.77
CA THR A 84 -20.67 1.71 21.87
C THR A 84 -19.95 1.32 23.15
N GLU A 85 -20.50 1.69 24.33
CA GLU A 85 -19.83 1.45 25.62
C GLU A 85 -19.55 -0.04 25.87
N ASN A 86 -20.52 -0.92 25.59
CA ASN A 86 -20.40 -2.35 25.83
C ASN A 86 -20.31 -3.15 24.52
N SER A 87 -19.45 -2.73 23.61
CA SER A 87 -19.27 -3.41 22.33
C SER A 87 -18.68 -4.81 22.49
N ALA A 88 -19.49 -5.85 22.27
CA ALA A 88 -19.03 -7.23 22.28
C ALA A 88 -17.92 -7.48 21.22
N GLY A 89 -18.02 -6.83 20.05
CA GLY A 89 -16.98 -6.93 19.02
C GLY A 89 -15.64 -6.32 19.45
N TRP A 90 -15.66 -5.22 20.17
CA TRP A 90 -14.45 -4.62 20.73
C TRP A 90 -13.83 -5.51 21.82
N THR A 91 -14.64 -6.07 22.69
CA THR A 91 -14.19 -7.03 23.71
C THR A 91 -13.56 -8.25 23.03
N ALA A 92 -14.22 -8.83 22.02
CA ALA A 92 -13.68 -9.95 21.27
C ALA A 92 -12.35 -9.62 20.55
N PHE A 93 -12.22 -8.41 20.02
CA PHE A 93 -10.95 -7.96 19.43
C PHE A 93 -9.83 -7.91 20.46
N LYS A 94 -10.06 -7.32 21.64
CA LYS A 94 -9.05 -7.28 22.71
C LYS A 94 -8.67 -8.68 23.21
N GLU A 95 -9.63 -9.60 23.33
CA GLU A 95 -9.32 -10.98 23.67
C GLU A 95 -8.47 -11.68 22.61
N LYS A 96 -8.69 -11.41 21.31
CA LYS A 96 -7.79 -11.91 20.25
C LYS A 96 -6.36 -11.36 20.44
N VAL A 97 -6.20 -10.07 20.70
CA VAL A 97 -4.87 -9.46 20.96
C VAL A 97 -4.21 -10.10 22.18
N LYS A 98 -4.94 -10.29 23.27
CA LYS A 98 -4.44 -10.95 24.48
C LYS A 98 -4.02 -12.41 24.21
N ALA A 99 -4.81 -13.16 23.43
CA ALA A 99 -4.49 -14.52 23.07
C ALA A 99 -3.17 -14.60 22.27
N ILE A 100 -2.97 -13.69 21.31
CA ILE A 100 -1.73 -13.61 20.53
C ILE A 100 -0.54 -13.24 21.43
N LEU A 101 -0.74 -12.34 22.39
CA LEU A 101 0.31 -11.94 23.34
C LEU A 101 0.68 -13.05 24.34
N ARG A 102 -0.28 -13.89 24.72
CA ARG A 102 -0.06 -15.04 25.62
C ARG A 102 0.52 -16.25 24.89
N ASN A 103 0.16 -16.42 23.63
CA ASN A 103 0.79 -17.41 22.80
C ASN A 103 2.16 -16.87 22.42
N GLU A 104 3.22 -17.41 22.99
CA GLU A 104 4.61 -17.13 22.64
C GLU A 104 4.98 -17.56 21.20
N GLU A 105 4.02 -18.03 20.42
CA GLU A 105 4.09 -18.20 18.98
C GLU A 105 3.90 -16.85 18.26
N GLY A 106 4.81 -15.91 18.48
CA GLY A 106 5.28 -15.07 17.41
C GLY A 106 5.74 -15.98 16.27
N LEU A 107 5.74 -15.51 15.02
CA LEU A 107 6.33 -16.24 13.90
C LEU A 107 7.56 -16.97 14.43
N THR A 108 7.53 -18.29 14.43
CA THR A 108 8.72 -19.07 14.77
C THR A 108 9.84 -18.59 13.86
N VAL A 109 11.08 -18.69 14.28
CA VAL A 109 12.24 -18.35 13.46
C VAL A 109 12.09 -18.97 12.07
N SER A 110 11.59 -20.20 11.98
CA SER A 110 11.29 -20.91 10.74
C SER A 110 10.21 -20.23 9.89
N GLN A 111 9.12 -19.73 10.49
CA GLN A 111 8.07 -19.01 9.74
C GLN A 111 8.52 -17.62 9.27
N TYR A 112 9.36 -16.96 10.05
CA TYR A 112 9.99 -15.70 9.67
C TYR A 112 10.95 -15.92 8.49
N GLU A 113 11.79 -16.95 8.55
CA GLU A 113 12.70 -17.34 7.46
C GLU A 113 11.93 -17.70 6.19
N GLU A 114 10.85 -18.49 6.30
CA GLU A 114 9.97 -18.82 5.17
C GLU A 114 9.31 -17.57 4.56
N LEU A 115 8.90 -16.61 5.38
CA LEU A 115 8.33 -15.35 4.90
C LEU A 115 9.36 -14.50 4.16
N ILE A 116 10.59 -14.40 4.70
CA ILE A 116 11.70 -13.70 4.05
C ILE A 116 12.08 -14.38 2.73
N GLU A 117 12.08 -15.70 2.68
CA GLU A 117 12.35 -16.45 1.44
C GLU A 117 11.27 -16.17 0.38
N LYS A 118 9.99 -16.18 0.77
CA LYS A 118 8.88 -15.82 -0.12
C LYS A 118 8.96 -14.36 -0.62
N ILE A 119 9.37 -13.43 0.25
CA ILE A 119 9.58 -12.04 -0.16
C ILE A 119 10.71 -11.94 -1.19
N LYS A 120 11.82 -12.65 -0.97
CA LYS A 120 12.94 -12.70 -1.94
C LYS A 120 12.51 -13.34 -3.27
N GLU A 121 11.71 -14.41 -3.22
CA GLU A 121 11.16 -15.02 -4.43
C GLU A 121 10.23 -14.06 -5.20
N LEU A 122 9.41 -13.27 -4.49
CA LEU A 122 8.56 -12.27 -5.11
C LEU A 122 9.37 -11.11 -5.71
N ASP A 123 10.42 -10.68 -5.04
CA ASP A 123 11.34 -9.66 -5.58
C ASP A 123 12.09 -10.17 -6.80
N ASN A 124 12.51 -11.43 -6.80
CA ASN A 124 13.12 -12.07 -7.97
C ASN A 124 12.13 -12.34 -9.12
N LYS A 125 10.83 -12.50 -8.80
CA LYS A 125 9.74 -12.64 -9.79
C LYS A 125 9.17 -11.30 -10.27
N LYS A 126 9.52 -10.18 -9.63
CA LYS A 126 9.27 -8.87 -10.22
C LYS A 126 10.11 -8.81 -11.48
N ALA A 127 9.44 -8.88 -12.64
CA ALA A 127 10.08 -8.61 -13.91
C ALA A 127 10.87 -7.32 -13.79
N ASP A 128 12.18 -7.39 -14.02
CA ASP A 128 12.99 -6.19 -14.13
C ASP A 128 12.30 -5.30 -15.15
N LYS A 129 12.10 -4.01 -14.83
CA LYS A 129 11.48 -3.07 -15.77
C LYS A 129 12.23 -3.03 -17.11
N SER A 130 13.49 -3.44 -17.14
CA SER A 130 14.27 -3.60 -18.36
C SER A 130 13.81 -4.78 -19.23
N GLU A 131 13.16 -5.79 -18.64
CA GLU A 131 12.65 -6.99 -19.31
C GLU A 131 11.17 -6.87 -19.70
N MET A 132 10.47 -5.80 -19.30
CA MET A 132 9.09 -5.58 -19.73
C MET A 132 9.02 -5.46 -21.26
N ILE A 133 8.20 -6.30 -21.86
CA ILE A 133 7.88 -6.26 -23.28
C ILE A 133 6.51 -5.62 -23.45
N TYR A 134 6.42 -4.65 -24.35
CA TYR A 134 5.18 -3.97 -24.71
C TYR A 134 4.75 -4.43 -26.10
N ASP A 135 3.65 -5.14 -26.17
CA ASP A 135 3.15 -5.73 -27.40
C ASP A 135 2.13 -4.84 -28.11
N CYS A 136 1.58 -3.88 -27.40
CA CYS A 136 0.64 -2.88 -27.93
C CYS A 136 0.77 -1.55 -27.20
N ILE A 137 0.18 -0.51 -27.77
CA ILE A 137 0.07 0.80 -27.13
C ILE A 137 -1.18 0.77 -26.26
N ASP A 138 -1.01 0.46 -24.98
CA ASP A 138 -2.09 0.35 -24.01
C ASP A 138 -1.68 0.98 -22.66
N HIS A 139 -2.51 0.79 -21.63
CA HIS A 139 -2.27 1.31 -20.28
C HIS A 139 -1.01 0.75 -19.59
N ASN A 140 -0.44 -0.37 -20.07
CA ASN A 140 0.80 -0.93 -19.55
C ASN A 140 2.02 -0.17 -20.08
N MET A 141 1.91 0.41 -21.30
CA MET A 141 2.97 1.24 -21.87
C MET A 141 2.95 2.62 -21.20
N PRO A 142 4.10 3.19 -20.80
CA PRO A 142 4.15 4.54 -20.24
C PRO A 142 3.58 5.58 -21.21
N GLU A 143 2.71 6.49 -20.75
CA GLU A 143 2.05 7.52 -21.57
C GLU A 143 3.02 8.36 -22.41
N TRP A 144 4.22 8.66 -21.88
CA TRP A 144 5.23 9.43 -22.60
C TRP A 144 5.75 8.74 -23.86
N ALA A 145 5.56 7.41 -23.97
CA ALA A 145 5.99 6.61 -25.10
C ALA A 145 4.88 6.43 -26.16
N HIS A 146 3.61 6.59 -25.83
CA HIS A 146 2.47 6.31 -26.72
C HIS A 146 2.62 7.07 -28.04
N LYS A 147 2.72 8.38 -27.99
CA LYS A 147 2.82 9.22 -29.20
C LYS A 147 4.08 8.96 -30.00
N PRO A 148 5.28 8.85 -29.40
CA PRO A 148 6.49 8.46 -30.14
C PRO A 148 6.41 7.09 -30.79
N VAL A 149 5.87 6.08 -30.13
CA VAL A 149 5.74 4.72 -30.67
C VAL A 149 4.73 4.72 -31.83
N GLN A 150 3.57 5.36 -31.65
CA GLN A 150 2.58 5.49 -32.73
C GLN A 150 3.19 6.16 -33.97
N TRP A 151 3.92 7.26 -33.77
CA TRP A 151 4.60 7.94 -34.88
C TRP A 151 5.63 7.05 -35.56
N CYS A 152 6.39 6.22 -34.83
CA CYS A 152 7.33 5.27 -35.40
C CYS A 152 6.62 4.16 -36.21
N LEU A 153 5.44 3.71 -35.77
CA LEU A 153 4.60 2.77 -36.51
C LEU A 153 4.06 3.39 -37.80
N ASP A 154 3.48 4.58 -37.72
CA ASP A 154 2.89 5.30 -38.84
C ASP A 154 3.92 5.61 -39.95
N ASN A 155 5.20 5.72 -39.57
CA ASN A 155 6.30 6.00 -40.52
C ASN A 155 7.13 4.73 -40.86
N GLY A 156 6.69 3.54 -40.45
CA GLY A 156 7.36 2.28 -40.78
C GLY A 156 8.76 2.11 -40.18
N ILE A 157 9.07 2.89 -39.13
CA ILE A 157 10.35 2.78 -38.39
C ILE A 157 10.35 1.58 -37.47
N VAL A 158 9.19 1.29 -36.91
CA VAL A 158 8.90 0.08 -36.14
C VAL A 158 7.80 -0.66 -36.85
N SER A 159 8.01 -1.94 -37.09
CA SER A 159 6.97 -2.88 -37.52
C SER A 159 6.74 -3.89 -36.41
N GLY A 160 5.51 -4.31 -36.19
CA GLY A 160 5.22 -5.43 -35.32
C GLY A 160 5.84 -6.73 -35.80
N THR A 161 5.79 -7.75 -34.98
CA THR A 161 6.06 -9.13 -35.39
C THR A 161 4.91 -9.66 -36.26
N ASP A 162 5.08 -10.84 -36.85
CA ASP A 162 4.08 -11.46 -37.75
C ASP A 162 2.69 -11.64 -37.10
N ASP A 163 2.62 -11.64 -35.77
CA ASP A 163 1.37 -11.76 -34.99
C ASP A 163 0.81 -10.38 -34.57
N ALA A 164 1.24 -9.28 -35.17
CA ALA A 164 0.85 -7.90 -34.85
C ALA A 164 1.28 -7.42 -33.43
N HIS A 165 2.16 -8.13 -32.79
CA HIS A 165 2.75 -7.71 -31.50
C HIS A 165 3.93 -6.77 -31.73
N LEU A 166 4.06 -5.72 -30.91
CA LEU A 166 5.15 -4.73 -31.05
C LEU A 166 6.50 -5.24 -30.58
N ASN A 167 6.51 -6.12 -29.59
CA ASN A 167 7.72 -6.68 -28.98
C ASN A 167 8.78 -5.61 -28.62
N LEU A 168 8.34 -4.53 -27.96
CA LEU A 168 9.18 -3.42 -27.56
C LEU A 168 9.57 -3.57 -26.09
N ASN A 169 10.86 -3.60 -25.81
CA ASN A 169 11.38 -3.43 -24.45
C ASN A 169 11.64 -1.92 -24.15
N ASN A 170 11.98 -1.61 -22.89
CA ASN A 170 12.26 -0.24 -22.48
C ASN A 170 13.33 0.46 -23.34
N THR A 171 14.37 -0.24 -23.77
CA THR A 171 15.42 0.30 -24.62
C THR A 171 14.85 0.71 -25.98
N LYS A 172 14.04 -0.14 -26.62
CA LYS A 172 13.38 0.17 -27.88
C LYS A 172 12.38 1.32 -27.75
N LEU A 173 11.64 1.43 -26.63
CA LEU A 173 10.80 2.59 -26.34
C LEU A 173 11.60 3.89 -26.31
N TRP A 174 12.74 3.90 -25.63
CA TRP A 174 13.62 5.07 -25.59
C TRP A 174 14.16 5.44 -26.96
N VAL A 175 14.49 4.47 -27.79
CA VAL A 175 14.90 4.70 -29.18
C VAL A 175 13.80 5.40 -29.96
N CYS A 176 12.54 4.95 -29.88
CA CYS A 176 11.41 5.59 -30.52
C CYS A 176 11.25 7.05 -30.07
N VAL A 177 11.38 7.30 -28.76
CA VAL A 177 11.26 8.67 -28.20
C VAL A 177 12.37 9.58 -28.69
N VAL A 178 13.61 9.10 -28.69
CA VAL A 178 14.77 9.88 -29.14
C VAL A 178 14.63 10.20 -30.61
N LEU A 179 14.29 9.23 -31.46
CA LEU A 179 14.06 9.43 -32.90
C LEU A 179 12.94 10.43 -33.17
N TYR A 180 11.79 10.25 -32.53
CA TYR A 180 10.67 11.20 -32.67
C TYR A 180 11.03 12.60 -32.27
N ARG A 181 11.77 12.82 -31.18
CA ARG A 181 12.22 14.15 -30.76
C ARG A 181 13.25 14.74 -31.70
N ALA A 182 14.20 13.92 -32.17
CA ALA A 182 15.23 14.38 -33.12
C ALA A 182 14.62 14.82 -34.44
N VAL A 183 13.73 14.02 -35.03
CA VAL A 183 13.05 14.35 -36.27
C VAL A 183 12.18 15.58 -36.09
N LYS A 184 11.44 15.71 -35.00
CA LYS A 184 10.67 16.92 -34.69
C LYS A 184 11.53 18.16 -34.57
N PHE A 185 12.68 18.06 -33.95
CA PHE A 185 13.63 19.15 -33.85
C PHE A 185 14.13 19.59 -35.23
N VAL A 186 14.57 18.64 -36.07
CA VAL A 186 15.05 18.92 -37.43
C VAL A 186 13.93 19.51 -38.30
N ALA A 187 12.73 18.92 -38.25
CA ALA A 187 11.58 19.45 -39.00
C ALA A 187 11.21 20.85 -38.55
N GLY A 188 11.31 21.16 -37.25
CA GLY A 188 11.13 22.53 -36.74
C GLY A 188 12.15 23.52 -37.29
N LEU A 189 13.42 23.12 -37.39
CA LEU A 189 14.47 23.94 -38.02
C LEU A 189 14.21 24.15 -39.51
N MET A 190 13.72 23.14 -40.22
CA MET A 190 13.40 23.19 -41.65
C MET A 190 12.01 23.75 -41.94
N LYS A 191 11.23 24.11 -40.91
CA LYS A 191 9.82 24.57 -41.04
C LYS A 191 8.91 23.57 -41.77
N ILE A 192 9.23 22.28 -41.67
CA ILE A 192 8.43 21.18 -42.20
C ILE A 192 7.43 20.74 -41.15
N LYS A 193 6.15 20.49 -41.53
CA LYS A 193 5.12 19.98 -40.65
C LYS A 193 5.17 18.44 -40.66
N ILE A 194 5.34 17.81 -39.52
CA ILE A 194 5.34 16.36 -39.30
C ILE A 194 4.27 15.97 -38.28
#